data_a1b03a074f5412802e2744ad4ee89368
#
_entry.id   a1b03a074f5412802e2744ad4ee89368
#
_cell.length_a   1.000
_cell.length_b   1.000
_cell.length_c   1.000
_cell.angle_alpha   90.00
_cell.angle_beta   90.00
_cell.angle_gamma   90.00
#
_symmetry.space_group_name_H-M   'P 1'
#
loop_
_entity.id
_entity.type
_entity.pdbx_description
1 polymer ?
#
loop_
_entity_poly.entity_id
_entity_poly.type
_entity_poly.pdbx_seq_one_letter_code
_entity_poly.pdbx_strand_id
1 'polypeptide(L)'
;MLLVLGGTWAQPNPPSNLQLEDLRGWLKSNWYDGQHDGLGYNEGRRQMYGYTDIMGNGNVECIYTGFQQSGGFVTYPNPINAEHVVPQSFFGSSEPMKSDIYILRPCHGNANSSRSNNPFGEVNDNQAQWYGVNGNSYASQGNEPSGSDNWSESSGGVWEPRESKKGDVARAVFYYYTMYPNEGTSISACGNVNTLYDWHVNDPPDAAEISRNTKVNQVQGNKNPYVELPDLVYLAWLYDGTPIDTEGPDFTGSPSSVSIVCGSTPGALANPSDDCGVASLTFEDEFSGSGGCNGESGITRTYTAVDGCGNTSTFVQQLLFVDVDPPVFDFVPEDLSITCEDGDFPLESATAVDACGEATVSVTLDIIGGPCPEPYEIVRVFTATDACGNLASATQSIFISNEPVTGCPEDLDGDSFVGVSDVLAGLGGFGCDENCPIDLDNDGATTVNDILILLSAFGSECL
;
A
#
# COMPACT_ATOMS: atom_id res chain seq x y z
N MET A 1 30.09 22.53 7.48
CA MET A 1 28.99 21.58 7.30
C MET A 1 28.73 21.49 5.80
N LEU A 2 29.47 20.59 5.14
CA LEU A 2 29.37 20.36 3.71
C LEU A 2 28.24 19.34 3.52
N LEU A 3 27.13 19.77 2.89
CA LEU A 3 26.13 18.84 2.36
C LEU A 3 26.78 18.13 1.17
N VAL A 4 27.20 16.90 1.35
CA VAL A 4 27.44 15.98 0.24
C VAL A 4 26.07 15.56 -0.25
N LEU A 5 25.61 16.14 -1.34
CA LEU A 5 24.49 15.62 -2.13
C LEU A 5 24.96 14.29 -2.72
N GLY A 6 24.64 13.19 -2.03
CA GLY A 6 24.82 11.84 -2.56
C GLY A 6 23.88 11.67 -3.76
N GLY A 7 24.39 11.85 -4.95
CA GLY A 7 23.72 11.40 -6.16
C GLY A 7 23.57 9.88 -6.07
N THR A 8 22.35 9.38 -6.18
CA THR A 8 22.11 7.95 -6.41
C THR A 8 22.61 7.61 -7.79
N TRP A 9 23.86 7.15 -7.88
CA TRP A 9 24.37 6.57 -9.12
C TRP A 9 23.59 5.27 -9.34
N ALA A 10 22.88 5.19 -10.47
CA ALA A 10 22.33 3.91 -10.91
C ALA A 10 23.52 2.95 -11.11
N GLN A 11 23.43 1.75 -10.55
CA GLN A 11 24.46 0.75 -10.74
C GLN A 11 24.51 0.38 -12.22
N PRO A 12 25.72 0.27 -12.83
CA PRO A 12 25.81 -0.06 -14.23
C PRO A 12 25.37 -1.51 -14.50
N ASN A 13 24.66 -1.73 -15.59
CA ASN A 13 24.38 -3.08 -16.06
C ASN A 13 25.65 -3.73 -16.61
N PRO A 14 25.87 -5.03 -16.35
CA PRO A 14 26.99 -5.74 -16.94
C PRO A 14 26.83 -5.84 -18.46
N PRO A 15 27.96 -5.85 -19.20
CA PRO A 15 27.95 -6.22 -20.62
C PRO A 15 27.37 -7.63 -20.82
N SER A 16 26.50 -7.81 -21.80
CA SER A 16 25.77 -9.06 -22.09
C SER A 16 26.66 -10.26 -22.48
N ASN A 17 27.90 -10.01 -22.81
CA ASN A 17 28.86 -11.04 -23.19
C ASN A 17 29.70 -11.58 -22.03
N LEU A 18 29.48 -11.12 -20.80
CA LEU A 18 30.23 -11.57 -19.64
C LEU A 18 29.49 -12.72 -18.94
N GLN A 19 30.24 -13.77 -18.61
CA GLN A 19 29.72 -14.94 -17.90
C GLN A 19 30.75 -15.45 -16.89
N LEU A 20 30.29 -16.30 -15.99
CA LEU A 20 31.10 -17.01 -15.00
C LEU A 20 32.06 -16.06 -14.24
N GLU A 21 33.35 -16.39 -14.26
CA GLU A 21 34.37 -15.63 -13.52
C GLU A 21 34.54 -14.20 -14.06
N ASP A 22 34.42 -13.99 -15.36
CA ASP A 22 34.53 -12.66 -15.95
C ASP A 22 33.38 -11.76 -15.50
N LEU A 23 32.16 -12.28 -15.44
CA LEU A 23 31.00 -11.56 -14.90
C LEU A 23 31.18 -11.26 -13.42
N ARG A 24 31.58 -12.25 -12.59
CA ARG A 24 31.85 -12.02 -11.16
C ARG A 24 32.93 -10.97 -10.94
N GLY A 25 34.00 -11.01 -11.74
CA GLY A 25 35.07 -10.00 -11.67
C GLY A 25 34.56 -8.61 -12.05
N TRP A 26 33.72 -8.51 -13.07
CA TRP A 26 33.11 -7.25 -13.47
C TRP A 26 32.15 -6.71 -12.37
N LEU A 27 31.30 -7.56 -11.82
CA LEU A 27 30.37 -7.21 -10.73
C LEU A 27 31.15 -6.67 -9.52
N LYS A 28 32.18 -7.38 -9.10
CA LYS A 28 33.04 -6.94 -8.01
C LYS A 28 33.61 -5.54 -8.28
N SER A 29 34.18 -5.32 -9.46
CA SER A 29 34.83 -4.07 -9.84
C SER A 29 33.87 -2.88 -9.96
N ASN A 30 32.62 -3.11 -10.34
CA ASN A 30 31.66 -2.04 -10.62
C ASN A 30 30.57 -1.88 -9.55
N TRP A 31 30.31 -2.90 -8.72
CA TRP A 31 29.27 -2.88 -7.71
C TRP A 31 29.80 -2.92 -6.26
N TYR A 32 31.11 -3.16 -6.09
CA TYR A 32 31.72 -3.28 -4.77
C TYR A 32 32.99 -2.44 -4.61
N ASP A 33 34.01 -2.62 -5.48
CA ASP A 33 35.29 -1.95 -5.35
C ASP A 33 35.15 -0.42 -5.44
N GLY A 34 35.61 0.28 -4.42
CA GLY A 34 35.50 1.74 -4.34
C GLY A 34 34.13 2.29 -3.97
N GLN A 35 33.15 1.43 -3.76
CA GLN A 35 31.80 1.78 -3.31
C GLN A 35 31.53 1.32 -1.88
N HIS A 36 32.02 0.13 -1.54
CA HIS A 36 31.79 -0.47 -0.22
C HIS A 36 32.54 0.30 0.87
N ASP A 37 31.78 0.80 1.84
CA ASP A 37 32.30 1.42 3.06
C ASP A 37 32.33 0.40 4.18
N GLY A 38 33.53 0.09 4.67
CA GLY A 38 33.72 -0.82 5.81
C GLY A 38 33.31 -0.16 7.13
N LEU A 39 32.16 -0.57 7.65
CA LEU A 39 31.57 0.02 8.86
C LEU A 39 32.28 -0.41 10.15
N GLY A 40 32.95 -1.56 10.11
CA GLY A 40 33.38 -2.30 11.29
C GLY A 40 32.21 -3.02 11.99
N TYR A 41 32.51 -4.16 12.60
CA TYR A 41 31.51 -5.14 13.05
C TYR A 41 30.44 -4.60 14.01
N ASN A 42 30.83 -3.72 14.93
CA ASN A 42 29.86 -3.16 15.88
C ASN A 42 28.84 -2.25 15.20
N GLU A 43 29.29 -1.41 14.28
CA GLU A 43 28.39 -0.51 13.55
C GLU A 43 27.55 -1.28 12.54
N GLY A 44 28.11 -2.22 11.79
CA GLY A 44 27.35 -3.11 10.90
C GLY A 44 26.16 -3.77 11.62
N ARG A 45 26.39 -4.31 12.82
CA ARG A 45 25.30 -4.87 13.64
C ARG A 45 24.28 -3.83 14.09
N ARG A 46 24.72 -2.65 14.53
CA ARG A 46 23.81 -1.57 14.94
C ARG A 46 22.90 -1.14 13.80
N GLN A 47 23.46 -1.01 12.60
CA GLN A 47 22.69 -0.68 11.40
C GLN A 47 21.74 -1.83 11.03
N MET A 48 22.18 -3.06 11.13
CA MET A 48 21.32 -4.22 10.89
C MET A 48 20.11 -4.22 11.83
N TYR A 49 20.30 -4.12 13.14
CA TYR A 49 19.18 -4.15 14.09
C TYR A 49 18.37 -2.87 14.16
N GLY A 50 18.92 -1.72 13.78
CA GLY A 50 18.28 -0.41 13.93
C GLY A 50 17.70 0.15 12.64
N TYR A 51 18.14 -0.36 11.48
CA TYR A 51 17.72 0.23 10.21
C TYR A 51 17.48 -0.78 9.09
N THR A 52 18.49 -1.60 8.69
CA THR A 52 18.37 -2.38 7.45
C THR A 52 17.38 -3.53 7.56
N ASP A 53 17.29 -4.16 8.72
CA ASP A 53 16.44 -5.32 8.98
C ASP A 53 15.22 -4.99 9.87
N ILE A 54 14.94 -3.70 10.10
CA ILE A 54 13.73 -3.25 10.78
C ILE A 54 12.52 -3.43 9.86
N MET A 55 11.54 -4.17 10.38
CA MET A 55 10.24 -4.37 9.77
C MET A 55 9.30 -3.19 10.03
N GLY A 56 8.19 -3.11 9.31
CA GLY A 56 7.20 -2.05 9.48
C GLY A 56 6.56 -1.95 10.86
N ASN A 57 6.61 -3.03 11.66
CA ASN A 57 6.15 -3.07 13.05
C ASN A 57 7.23 -2.66 14.08
N GLY A 58 8.43 -2.27 13.64
CA GLY A 58 9.55 -1.88 14.51
C GLY A 58 10.34 -3.05 15.08
N ASN A 59 10.07 -4.28 14.66
CA ASN A 59 10.79 -5.48 15.08
C ASN A 59 11.88 -5.85 14.07
N VAL A 60 12.84 -6.66 14.54
CA VAL A 60 13.73 -7.47 13.71
C VAL A 60 13.31 -8.93 13.81
N GLU A 61 13.49 -9.68 12.73
CA GLU A 61 13.08 -11.07 12.61
C GLU A 61 14.28 -11.98 12.40
N CYS A 62 14.32 -13.09 13.14
CA CYS A 62 15.29 -14.15 12.93
C CYS A 62 15.10 -14.78 11.55
N ILE A 63 16.16 -14.77 10.73
CA ILE A 63 16.11 -15.31 9.37
C ILE A 63 15.69 -16.78 9.35
N TYR A 64 16.11 -17.58 10.32
CA TYR A 64 15.85 -19.02 10.33
C TYR A 64 14.52 -19.42 10.97
N THR A 65 14.11 -18.74 12.05
CA THR A 65 12.95 -19.20 12.83
C THR A 65 11.73 -18.32 12.73
N GLY A 66 11.84 -17.12 12.14
CA GLY A 66 10.76 -16.14 12.17
C GLY A 66 10.49 -15.52 13.55
N PHE A 67 11.31 -15.82 14.56
CA PHE A 67 11.21 -15.18 15.88
C PHE A 67 11.44 -13.66 15.78
N GLN A 68 10.58 -12.88 16.39
CA GLN A 68 10.64 -11.42 16.36
C GLN A 68 10.91 -10.82 17.73
N GLN A 69 11.68 -9.76 17.74
CA GLN A 69 11.84 -8.87 18.91
C GLN A 69 11.98 -7.41 18.47
N SER A 70 11.75 -6.48 19.38
CA SER A 70 11.95 -5.05 19.11
C SER A 70 13.35 -4.77 18.61
N GLY A 71 13.44 -4.08 17.50
CA GLY A 71 14.70 -3.61 16.93
C GLY A 71 15.19 -2.33 17.60
N GLY A 72 16.37 -1.86 17.17
CA GLY A 72 16.98 -0.64 17.65
C GLY A 72 18.49 -0.60 17.38
N PHE A 73 19.10 0.57 17.47
CA PHE A 73 20.53 0.76 17.26
C PHE A 73 21.36 0.22 18.44
N VAL A 74 21.25 -1.08 18.68
CA VAL A 74 21.96 -1.82 19.74
C VAL A 74 23.05 -2.71 19.16
N THR A 75 24.07 -3.03 19.94
CA THR A 75 25.19 -3.86 19.46
C THR A 75 24.99 -5.34 19.79
N TYR A 76 24.37 -5.63 20.92
CA TYR A 76 24.21 -6.99 21.45
C TYR A 76 22.79 -7.21 21.98
N PRO A 77 21.79 -7.32 21.08
CA PRO A 77 20.46 -7.72 21.52
C PRO A 77 20.45 -9.18 21.99
N ASN A 78 19.45 -9.54 22.78
CA ASN A 78 19.25 -10.89 23.28
C ASN A 78 17.74 -11.17 23.37
N PRO A 79 17.21 -12.31 22.90
CA PRO A 79 17.90 -13.53 22.41
C PRO A 79 18.37 -13.46 20.96
N ILE A 80 18.02 -12.44 20.18
CA ILE A 80 18.57 -12.27 18.83
C ILE A 80 20.04 -11.84 18.90
N ASN A 81 20.86 -12.42 18.05
CA ASN A 81 22.24 -12.05 17.78
C ASN A 81 22.49 -11.93 16.27
N ALA A 82 23.72 -11.65 15.86
CA ALA A 82 24.08 -11.58 14.45
C ALA A 82 24.53 -12.95 13.95
N GLU A 83 23.82 -13.45 12.97
CA GLU A 83 24.22 -14.59 12.15
C GLU A 83 25.13 -14.11 11.01
N HIS A 84 26.18 -14.85 10.72
CA HIS A 84 26.92 -14.73 9.47
C HIS A 84 26.52 -15.87 8.56
N VAL A 85 25.73 -15.55 7.52
CA VAL A 85 25.27 -16.51 6.52
C VAL A 85 26.45 -17.31 5.95
N VAL A 86 27.55 -16.65 5.62
CA VAL A 86 28.85 -17.31 5.40
C VAL A 86 29.61 -17.29 6.72
N PRO A 87 29.92 -18.47 7.31
CA PRO A 87 30.50 -18.54 8.65
C PRO A 87 31.81 -17.76 8.82
N GLN A 88 31.95 -17.05 9.94
CA GLN A 88 33.17 -16.28 10.24
C GLN A 88 34.45 -17.13 10.19
N SER A 89 34.35 -18.40 10.52
CA SER A 89 35.48 -19.34 10.46
C SER A 89 36.00 -19.54 9.04
N PHE A 90 35.17 -19.32 8.02
CA PHE A 90 35.53 -19.50 6.62
C PHE A 90 36.47 -18.40 6.10
N PHE A 91 36.43 -17.22 6.71
CA PHE A 91 37.26 -16.07 6.34
C PHE A 91 38.10 -15.54 7.52
N GLY A 92 38.32 -16.36 8.53
CA GLY A 92 39.16 -16.01 9.68
C GLY A 92 38.68 -14.83 10.52
N SER A 93 37.38 -14.50 10.47
CA SER A 93 36.75 -13.33 11.10
C SER A 93 37.37 -11.98 10.67
N SER A 94 37.89 -11.91 9.44
CA SER A 94 38.57 -10.74 8.91
C SER A 94 37.56 -9.68 8.41
N GLU A 95 37.96 -8.41 8.51
CA GLU A 95 37.24 -7.31 7.85
C GLU A 95 37.74 -7.18 6.38
N PRO A 96 36.89 -6.70 5.47
CA PRO A 96 35.53 -6.16 5.67
C PRO A 96 34.43 -7.21 5.78
N MET A 97 34.68 -8.49 5.47
CA MET A 97 33.69 -9.56 5.44
C MET A 97 32.89 -9.66 6.73
N LYS A 98 33.56 -9.50 7.87
CA LYS A 98 32.93 -9.61 9.19
C LYS A 98 31.86 -8.57 9.44
N SER A 99 31.98 -7.39 8.84
CA SER A 99 31.05 -6.27 9.01
C SER A 99 30.06 -6.10 7.87
N ASP A 100 30.21 -6.86 6.78
CA ASP A 100 29.36 -6.74 5.61
C ASP A 100 27.91 -7.15 5.92
N ILE A 101 27.00 -6.18 5.83
CA ILE A 101 25.59 -6.37 6.22
C ILE A 101 24.88 -7.36 5.30
N TYR A 102 25.35 -7.59 4.07
CA TYR A 102 24.72 -8.59 3.19
C TYR A 102 24.82 -10.02 3.73
N ILE A 103 25.89 -10.34 4.44
CA ILE A 103 26.03 -11.64 5.08
C ILE A 103 25.67 -11.64 6.56
N LEU A 104 25.36 -10.47 7.13
CA LEU A 104 24.85 -10.35 8.50
C LEU A 104 23.32 -10.43 8.49
N ARG A 105 22.74 -11.26 9.34
CA ARG A 105 21.29 -11.38 9.53
C ARG A 105 20.92 -11.46 11.00
N PRO A 106 19.79 -10.89 11.43
CA PRO A 106 19.29 -11.15 12.78
C PRO A 106 18.94 -12.63 12.92
N CYS A 107 19.39 -13.25 13.99
CA CYS A 107 19.11 -14.66 14.25
C CYS A 107 18.95 -14.95 15.74
N HIS A 108 18.02 -15.81 16.11
CA HIS A 108 17.90 -16.27 17.50
C HIS A 108 19.13 -17.12 17.88
N GLY A 109 19.69 -16.84 19.06
CA GLY A 109 20.97 -17.43 19.48
C GLY A 109 21.02 -18.96 19.44
N ASN A 110 19.91 -19.63 19.75
CA ASN A 110 19.83 -21.10 19.67
C ASN A 110 19.91 -21.60 18.22
N ALA A 111 19.17 -20.98 17.31
CA ALA A 111 19.21 -21.36 15.88
C ALA A 111 20.58 -21.08 15.29
N ASN A 112 21.18 -19.91 15.60
CA ASN A 112 22.53 -19.57 15.18
C ASN A 112 23.56 -20.57 15.68
N SER A 113 23.50 -20.95 16.97
CA SER A 113 24.39 -21.95 17.55
C SER A 113 24.21 -23.34 16.94
N SER A 114 22.98 -23.72 16.62
CA SER A 114 22.65 -25.01 16.00
C SER A 114 23.08 -25.06 14.54
N ARG A 115 22.92 -23.94 13.81
CA ARG A 115 23.42 -23.82 12.44
C ARG A 115 24.94 -23.92 12.42
N SER A 116 25.65 -23.30 13.36
CA SER A 116 27.10 -23.35 13.46
C SER A 116 27.78 -22.96 12.12
N ASN A 117 28.62 -23.82 11.58
CA ASN A 117 29.21 -23.68 10.25
C ASN A 117 28.79 -24.81 9.29
N ASN A 118 27.64 -25.42 9.55
CA ASN A 118 27.08 -26.43 8.66
C ASN A 118 26.78 -25.81 7.27
N PRO A 119 27.10 -26.52 6.18
CA PRO A 119 26.70 -26.09 4.86
C PRO A 119 25.18 -26.05 4.72
N PHE A 120 24.72 -25.21 3.83
CA PHE A 120 23.35 -25.16 3.40
C PHE A 120 23.04 -26.31 2.40
N GLY A 121 21.84 -26.88 2.52
CA GLY A 121 21.38 -27.93 1.64
C GLY A 121 20.04 -28.48 2.09
N GLU A 122 19.45 -29.34 1.27
CA GLU A 122 18.19 -30.01 1.57
C GLU A 122 18.39 -31.06 2.68
N VAL A 123 17.44 -31.11 3.59
CA VAL A 123 17.38 -32.04 4.71
C VAL A 123 16.19 -32.99 4.50
N ASN A 124 16.35 -34.25 4.87
CA ASN A 124 15.24 -35.20 4.82
C ASN A 124 14.36 -35.02 6.07
N ASP A 125 13.11 -34.66 5.90
CA ASP A 125 12.12 -34.33 6.95
C ASP A 125 12.01 -35.46 7.99
N ASN A 126 12.10 -36.72 7.56
CA ASN A 126 12.06 -37.87 8.47
C ASN A 126 13.29 -37.97 9.39
N GLN A 127 14.33 -37.17 9.13
CA GLN A 127 15.57 -37.12 9.88
C GLN A 127 15.84 -35.74 10.47
N ALA A 128 14.95 -34.77 10.19
CA ALA A 128 15.12 -33.39 10.53
C ALA A 128 14.96 -33.10 12.04
N GLN A 129 15.83 -32.28 12.55
CA GLN A 129 15.62 -31.49 13.76
C GLN A 129 15.09 -30.14 13.33
N TRP A 130 13.91 -29.80 13.81
CA TRP A 130 13.16 -28.60 13.40
C TRP A 130 13.39 -27.42 14.33
N TYR A 131 13.43 -26.21 13.76
CA TYR A 131 13.65 -24.97 14.50
C TYR A 131 12.59 -23.92 14.09
N GLY A 132 11.67 -23.66 15.00
CA GLY A 132 10.51 -22.81 14.75
C GLY A 132 10.54 -21.44 15.44
N VAL A 133 9.43 -20.73 15.31
CA VAL A 133 9.27 -19.33 15.66
C VAL A 133 9.64 -18.94 17.10
N ASN A 134 9.53 -19.84 18.03
CA ASN A 134 9.89 -19.57 19.45
C ASN A 134 11.38 -19.67 19.75
N GLY A 135 12.21 -19.95 18.74
CA GLY A 135 13.67 -20.08 18.90
C GLY A 135 14.14 -21.30 19.72
N ASN A 136 13.27 -21.86 20.55
CA ASN A 136 13.46 -23.07 21.36
C ASN A 136 12.44 -24.16 21.00
N SER A 137 11.66 -23.95 19.95
CA SER A 137 10.69 -24.95 19.49
C SER A 137 11.40 -25.96 18.64
N TYR A 138 11.32 -27.21 19.06
CA TYR A 138 11.87 -28.33 18.34
C TYR A 138 10.74 -29.31 18.06
N ALA A 139 10.66 -29.80 16.83
CA ALA A 139 10.01 -31.08 16.56
C ALA A 139 11.10 -32.07 16.23
N SER A 140 11.19 -33.15 17.02
CA SER A 140 12.25 -34.14 16.86
C SER A 140 12.03 -34.99 15.61
N GLN A 141 13.08 -35.66 15.19
CA GLN A 141 13.10 -36.63 14.08
C GLN A 141 11.84 -37.47 13.99
N GLY A 142 11.21 -37.49 12.81
CA GLY A 142 9.98 -38.21 12.54
C GLY A 142 8.68 -37.52 13.00
N ASN A 143 8.77 -36.31 13.52
CA ASN A 143 7.62 -35.49 13.93
C ASN A 143 7.67 -34.15 13.20
N GLU A 144 7.34 -34.14 11.94
CA GLU A 144 7.21 -32.92 11.15
C GLU A 144 6.14 -31.99 11.79
N PRO A 145 6.48 -30.73 12.07
CA PRO A 145 5.53 -29.77 12.64
C PRO A 145 4.50 -29.32 11.59
N SER A 146 3.31 -28.97 12.04
CA SER A 146 2.33 -28.33 11.17
C SER A 146 2.87 -26.99 10.64
N GLY A 147 2.82 -26.79 9.31
CA GLY A 147 3.36 -25.60 8.66
C GLY A 147 4.89 -25.60 8.66
N SER A 148 5.48 -26.76 8.37
CA SER A 148 6.91 -27.02 8.26
C SER A 148 7.66 -26.02 7.39
N ASP A 149 7.04 -25.51 6.32
CA ASP A 149 7.60 -24.47 5.45
C ASP A 149 8.11 -23.22 6.20
N ASN A 150 7.58 -22.99 7.40
CA ASN A 150 8.01 -21.88 8.27
C ASN A 150 9.11 -22.26 9.26
N TRP A 151 9.63 -23.45 9.18
CA TRP A 151 10.65 -23.98 10.08
C TRP A 151 11.95 -24.19 9.32
N SER A 152 13.06 -23.95 9.99
CA SER A 152 14.37 -24.39 9.52
C SER A 152 14.67 -25.78 10.03
N GLU A 153 15.54 -26.48 9.34
CA GLU A 153 15.86 -27.87 9.62
C GLU A 153 17.36 -28.13 9.70
N SER A 154 17.73 -29.17 10.44
CA SER A 154 19.09 -29.71 10.37
C SER A 154 19.13 -31.21 10.50
N SER A 155 20.01 -31.84 9.72
CA SER A 155 20.35 -33.24 9.85
C SER A 155 21.71 -33.53 9.23
N GLY A 156 22.45 -34.47 9.80
CA GLY A 156 23.72 -34.92 9.23
C GLY A 156 24.79 -33.84 9.04
N GLY A 157 24.70 -32.70 9.76
CA GLY A 157 25.61 -31.57 9.60
C GLY A 157 25.25 -30.66 8.41
N VAL A 158 24.03 -30.72 7.93
CA VAL A 158 23.45 -29.82 6.92
C VAL A 158 22.42 -28.93 7.60
N TRP A 159 22.26 -27.70 7.11
CA TRP A 159 21.25 -26.76 7.55
C TRP A 159 20.37 -26.35 6.37
N GLU A 160 19.06 -26.45 6.56
CA GLU A 160 18.06 -25.99 5.62
C GLU A 160 17.27 -24.84 6.22
N PRO A 161 17.29 -23.65 5.61
CA PRO A 161 16.46 -22.53 6.03
C PRO A 161 14.98 -22.77 5.75
N ARG A 162 14.07 -22.10 6.49
CA ARG A 162 12.64 -22.07 6.14
C ARG A 162 12.43 -21.60 4.69
N GLU A 163 11.39 -22.10 4.03
CA GLU A 163 11.16 -21.93 2.59
C GLU A 163 11.27 -20.48 2.14
N SER A 164 10.61 -19.55 2.82
CA SER A 164 10.59 -18.12 2.48
C SER A 164 11.92 -17.38 2.72
N LYS A 165 13.00 -18.08 3.05
CA LYS A 165 14.34 -17.51 3.28
C LYS A 165 15.46 -18.29 2.61
N LYS A 166 15.13 -19.30 1.86
CA LYS A 166 16.09 -20.06 1.05
C LYS A 166 16.77 -19.17 0.02
N GLY A 167 15.98 -18.37 -0.72
CA GLY A 167 16.50 -17.41 -1.71
C GLY A 167 17.34 -16.29 -1.11
N ASP A 168 16.88 -15.67 0.00
CA ASP A 168 17.67 -14.66 0.74
C ASP A 168 19.06 -15.18 1.11
N VAL A 169 19.13 -16.43 1.62
CA VAL A 169 20.38 -17.08 2.02
C VAL A 169 21.25 -17.37 0.80
N ALA A 170 20.67 -17.91 -0.26
CA ALA A 170 21.39 -18.23 -1.49
C ALA A 170 22.03 -16.97 -2.11
N ARG A 171 21.25 -15.89 -2.24
CA ARG A 171 21.76 -14.61 -2.77
C ARG A 171 22.82 -13.94 -1.89
N ALA A 172 22.77 -14.15 -0.59
CA ALA A 172 23.84 -13.68 0.33
C ALA A 172 25.12 -14.50 0.14
N VAL A 173 25.01 -15.83 -0.09
CA VAL A 173 26.15 -16.70 -0.38
C VAL A 173 26.77 -16.35 -1.72
N PHE A 174 25.98 -16.24 -2.79
CA PHE A 174 26.47 -15.85 -4.12
C PHE A 174 27.15 -14.48 -4.09
N TYR A 175 26.56 -13.50 -3.38
CA TYR A 175 27.16 -12.18 -3.18
C TYR A 175 28.55 -12.31 -2.54
N TYR A 176 28.65 -13.03 -1.42
CA TYR A 176 29.92 -13.16 -0.71
C TYR A 176 31.03 -13.70 -1.62
N TYR A 177 30.79 -14.83 -2.29
CA TYR A 177 31.81 -15.43 -3.14
C TYR A 177 32.07 -14.66 -4.46
N THR A 178 31.21 -13.72 -4.81
CA THR A 178 31.46 -12.77 -5.89
C THR A 178 32.34 -11.60 -5.44
N MET A 179 32.03 -11.00 -4.29
CA MET A 179 32.75 -9.81 -3.80
C MET A 179 34.08 -10.16 -3.14
N TYR A 180 34.20 -11.39 -2.62
CA TYR A 180 35.38 -11.88 -1.89
C TYR A 180 35.93 -13.17 -2.51
N PRO A 181 36.30 -13.21 -3.81
CA PRO A 181 36.61 -14.45 -4.51
C PRO A 181 37.86 -15.19 -4.01
N ASN A 182 38.76 -14.47 -3.32
CA ASN A 182 40.03 -15.02 -2.82
C ASN A 182 40.05 -15.17 -1.29
N GLU A 183 38.90 -14.96 -0.63
CA GLU A 183 38.83 -14.94 0.82
C GLU A 183 38.18 -16.23 1.35
N GLY A 184 38.95 -16.97 2.11
CA GLY A 184 38.43 -18.11 2.86
C GLY A 184 38.26 -19.39 2.06
N THR A 185 37.10 -20.03 2.22
CA THR A 185 36.76 -21.31 1.61
C THR A 185 36.10 -21.13 0.23
N SER A 186 35.94 -22.22 -0.52
CA SER A 186 35.10 -22.19 -1.74
C SER A 186 33.60 -22.18 -1.41
N ILE A 187 32.77 -21.75 -2.34
CA ILE A 187 31.31 -21.75 -2.19
C ILE A 187 30.75 -23.13 -1.81
N SER A 188 31.38 -24.21 -2.29
CA SER A 188 30.97 -25.58 -1.98
C SER A 188 31.09 -25.95 -0.50
N ALA A 189 31.89 -25.23 0.28
CA ALA A 189 31.93 -25.38 1.74
C ALA A 189 30.70 -24.75 2.41
N CYS A 190 30.06 -23.81 1.76
CA CYS A 190 28.86 -23.12 2.27
C CYS A 190 27.57 -23.79 1.79
N GLY A 191 27.57 -24.39 0.58
CA GLY A 191 26.45 -25.10 0.00
C GLY A 191 26.74 -25.57 -1.43
N ASN A 192 25.94 -26.50 -1.91
CA ASN A 192 25.98 -26.90 -3.31
C ASN A 192 25.43 -25.79 -4.21
N VAL A 193 26.15 -25.42 -5.27
CA VAL A 193 25.79 -24.31 -6.14
C VAL A 193 24.42 -24.51 -6.81
N ASN A 194 24.12 -25.75 -7.26
CA ASN A 194 22.82 -26.03 -7.87
C ASN A 194 21.68 -25.93 -6.85
N THR A 195 21.84 -26.47 -5.64
CA THR A 195 20.84 -26.32 -4.57
C THR A 195 20.60 -24.87 -4.21
N LEU A 196 21.68 -24.08 -4.09
CA LEU A 196 21.56 -22.64 -3.82
C LEU A 196 20.87 -21.90 -4.98
N TYR A 197 21.11 -22.34 -6.21
CA TYR A 197 20.44 -21.79 -7.38
C TYR A 197 18.96 -22.16 -7.42
N ASP A 198 18.61 -23.43 -7.14
CA ASP A 198 17.21 -23.87 -7.03
C ASP A 198 16.45 -23.04 -5.98
N TRP A 199 17.08 -22.79 -4.84
CA TRP A 199 16.52 -21.91 -3.81
C TRP A 199 16.33 -20.48 -4.29
N HIS A 200 17.30 -19.94 -5.00
CA HIS A 200 17.23 -18.60 -5.58
C HIS A 200 16.07 -18.45 -6.56
N VAL A 201 15.83 -19.46 -7.41
CA VAL A 201 14.74 -19.45 -8.41
C VAL A 201 13.37 -19.62 -7.74
N ASN A 202 13.27 -20.54 -6.77
CA ASN A 202 11.99 -20.87 -6.12
C ASN A 202 11.56 -19.82 -5.05
N ASP A 203 12.52 -19.05 -4.50
CA ASP A 203 12.27 -17.94 -3.56
C ASP A 203 12.93 -16.67 -4.11
N PRO A 204 12.33 -16.04 -5.15
CA PRO A 204 12.86 -14.84 -5.78
C PRO A 204 12.85 -13.64 -4.83
N PRO A 205 13.62 -12.56 -5.13
CA PRO A 205 13.67 -11.37 -4.28
C PRO A 205 12.28 -10.77 -4.01
N ASP A 206 11.87 -10.78 -2.76
CA ASP A 206 10.63 -10.16 -2.32
C ASP A 206 10.78 -8.65 -2.05
N ALA A 207 9.67 -7.95 -1.84
CA ALA A 207 9.67 -6.51 -1.57
C ALA A 207 10.47 -6.15 -0.31
N ALA A 208 10.56 -7.04 0.68
CA ALA A 208 11.32 -6.81 1.90
C ALA A 208 12.82 -6.91 1.63
N GLU A 209 13.25 -7.89 0.83
CA GLU A 209 14.65 -8.04 0.45
C GLU A 209 15.12 -6.90 -0.47
N ILE A 210 14.30 -6.48 -1.45
CA ILE A 210 14.56 -5.32 -2.32
C ILE A 210 14.70 -4.04 -1.48
N SER A 211 13.79 -3.83 -0.53
CA SER A 211 13.88 -2.70 0.41
C SER A 211 15.13 -2.77 1.26
N ARG A 212 15.50 -3.97 1.76
CA ARG A 212 16.73 -4.18 2.51
C ARG A 212 17.97 -3.87 1.66
N ASN A 213 18.01 -4.32 0.40
CA ASN A 213 19.10 -4.04 -0.54
C ASN A 213 19.33 -2.53 -0.70
N THR A 214 18.24 -1.76 -0.82
CA THR A 214 18.29 -0.29 -0.87
C THR A 214 18.83 0.32 0.43
N LYS A 215 18.35 -0.14 1.59
CA LYS A 215 18.81 0.36 2.90
C LYS A 215 20.27 0.03 3.16
N VAL A 216 20.72 -1.19 2.80
CA VAL A 216 22.14 -1.57 2.95
C VAL A 216 23.02 -0.68 2.07
N ASN A 217 22.62 -0.40 0.83
CA ASN A 217 23.34 0.54 -0.03
C ASN A 217 23.47 1.94 0.60
N GLN A 218 22.45 2.43 1.28
CA GLN A 218 22.52 3.74 1.97
C GLN A 218 23.51 3.75 3.15
N VAL A 219 23.81 2.58 3.72
CA VAL A 219 24.64 2.45 4.92
C VAL A 219 26.08 2.07 4.58
N GLN A 220 26.28 1.13 3.65
CA GLN A 220 27.62 0.63 3.30
C GLN A 220 28.04 0.88 1.86
N GLY A 221 27.21 1.60 1.07
CA GLY A 221 27.60 2.18 -0.21
C GLY A 221 27.48 1.26 -1.43
N ASN A 222 27.20 -0.02 -1.26
CA ASN A 222 27.07 -0.97 -2.35
C ASN A 222 25.78 -1.78 -2.30
N LYS A 223 25.34 -2.32 -3.43
CA LYS A 223 24.18 -3.21 -3.55
C LYS A 223 24.61 -4.66 -3.77
N ASN A 224 23.73 -5.60 -3.41
CA ASN A 224 23.84 -6.98 -3.86
C ASN A 224 23.27 -7.07 -5.28
N PRO A 225 24.10 -7.39 -6.30
CA PRO A 225 23.63 -7.47 -7.68
C PRO A 225 22.59 -8.57 -7.89
N TYR A 226 22.63 -9.64 -7.12
CA TYR A 226 21.72 -10.80 -7.25
C TYR A 226 20.32 -10.56 -6.63
N VAL A 227 20.13 -9.45 -5.92
CA VAL A 227 18.82 -8.95 -5.52
C VAL A 227 18.27 -7.95 -6.53
N GLU A 228 19.16 -7.15 -7.13
CA GLU A 228 18.78 -6.13 -8.13
C GLU A 228 18.53 -6.75 -9.50
N LEU A 229 19.35 -7.70 -9.90
CA LEU A 229 19.34 -8.40 -11.19
C LEU A 229 19.48 -9.93 -10.93
N PRO A 230 18.37 -10.60 -10.52
CA PRO A 230 18.41 -11.97 -10.04
C PRO A 230 19.06 -12.96 -11.02
N ASP A 231 18.79 -12.83 -12.31
CA ASP A 231 19.24 -13.79 -13.32
C ASP A 231 20.75 -13.75 -13.57
N LEU A 232 21.43 -12.74 -13.05
CA LEU A 232 22.90 -12.75 -13.03
C LEU A 232 23.47 -13.93 -12.23
N VAL A 233 22.67 -14.58 -11.36
CA VAL A 233 23.15 -15.78 -10.64
C VAL A 233 23.44 -16.90 -11.62
N TYR A 234 22.53 -17.20 -12.56
CA TYR A 234 22.79 -18.23 -13.59
C TYR A 234 24.04 -17.91 -14.41
N LEU A 235 24.10 -16.70 -14.93
CA LEU A 235 25.23 -16.26 -15.77
C LEU A 235 26.56 -16.27 -15.02
N ALA A 236 26.54 -15.90 -13.74
CA ALA A 236 27.77 -15.82 -12.93
C ALA A 236 28.26 -17.15 -12.40
N TRP A 237 27.37 -18.17 -12.24
CA TRP A 237 27.69 -19.36 -11.47
C TRP A 237 27.41 -20.70 -12.16
N LEU A 238 26.44 -20.74 -13.10
CA LEU A 238 25.96 -21.99 -13.68
C LEU A 238 26.01 -22.02 -15.21
N TYR A 239 26.30 -20.90 -15.85
CA TYR A 239 26.28 -20.80 -17.30
C TYR A 239 27.07 -21.93 -17.97
N ASP A 240 26.38 -22.74 -18.77
CA ASP A 240 26.90 -23.96 -19.42
C ASP A 240 27.10 -23.84 -20.94
N GLY A 241 26.92 -22.59 -21.46
CA GLY A 241 27.03 -22.31 -22.91
C GLY A 241 25.71 -22.43 -23.65
N THR A 242 24.59 -22.67 -22.98
CA THR A 242 23.27 -22.55 -23.61
C THR A 242 23.04 -21.09 -24.04
N PRO A 243 22.38 -20.84 -25.18
CA PRO A 243 22.11 -19.48 -25.63
C PRO A 243 21.37 -18.73 -24.53
N ILE A 244 21.89 -17.56 -24.19
CA ILE A 244 21.19 -16.61 -23.33
C ILE A 244 19.92 -16.22 -24.10
N ASP A 245 18.82 -16.16 -23.40
CA ASP A 245 17.60 -15.59 -23.93
C ASP A 245 17.90 -14.17 -24.47
N THR A 246 17.46 -13.92 -25.69
CA THR A 246 17.65 -12.64 -26.39
C THR A 246 16.33 -11.95 -26.71
N GLU A 247 15.24 -12.57 -26.26
CA GLU A 247 13.88 -12.04 -26.45
C GLU A 247 13.44 -11.32 -25.18
N GLY A 248 12.82 -10.18 -25.31
CA GLY A 248 12.29 -9.48 -24.15
C GLY A 248 10.89 -9.97 -23.78
N PRO A 249 10.39 -9.62 -22.59
CA PRO A 249 9.13 -10.12 -22.05
C PRO A 249 7.97 -10.02 -23.01
N ASP A 250 7.21 -11.11 -23.14
CA ASP A 250 6.04 -11.20 -23.99
C ASP A 250 4.79 -10.72 -23.24
N PHE A 251 4.06 -9.82 -23.87
CA PHE A 251 2.78 -9.29 -23.39
C PHE A 251 1.56 -10.08 -23.91
N THR A 252 1.76 -11.27 -24.48
CA THR A 252 0.66 -12.11 -24.97
C THR A 252 -0.35 -12.37 -23.86
N GLY A 253 -1.62 -12.06 -24.15
CA GLY A 253 -2.71 -12.15 -23.15
C GLY A 253 -2.98 -10.84 -22.41
N SER A 254 -2.12 -9.83 -22.51
CA SER A 254 -2.44 -8.50 -22.02
C SER A 254 -3.43 -7.81 -22.96
N PRO A 255 -4.55 -7.27 -22.47
CA PRO A 255 -5.52 -6.60 -23.34
C PRO A 255 -4.94 -5.30 -23.89
N SER A 256 -5.07 -5.08 -25.19
CA SER A 256 -4.62 -3.82 -25.82
C SER A 256 -5.50 -2.61 -25.46
N SER A 257 -6.68 -2.86 -24.91
CA SER A 257 -7.62 -1.83 -24.46
C SER A 257 -8.38 -2.31 -23.22
N VAL A 258 -8.54 -1.43 -22.26
CA VAL A 258 -9.28 -1.67 -21.00
C VAL A 258 -10.14 -0.46 -20.70
N SER A 259 -11.41 -0.68 -20.34
CA SER A 259 -12.27 0.39 -19.83
C SER A 259 -11.98 0.64 -18.36
N ILE A 260 -11.81 1.89 -17.99
CA ILE A 260 -11.58 2.34 -16.62
C ILE A 260 -12.57 3.43 -16.24
N VAL A 261 -12.97 3.47 -14.98
CA VAL A 261 -13.82 4.54 -14.47
C VAL A 261 -13.04 5.86 -14.51
N CYS A 262 -13.68 6.89 -14.97
CA CYS A 262 -13.13 8.24 -15.04
C CYS A 262 -12.65 8.71 -13.66
N GLY A 263 -11.53 9.42 -13.61
CA GLY A 263 -10.89 9.84 -12.37
C GLY A 263 -10.08 8.75 -11.67
N SER A 264 -10.11 7.48 -12.12
CA SER A 264 -9.29 6.42 -11.60
C SER A 264 -7.90 6.40 -12.26
N THR A 265 -6.88 6.08 -11.47
CA THR A 265 -5.52 5.85 -11.95
C THR A 265 -5.10 4.42 -11.59
N PRO A 266 -5.50 3.42 -12.37
CA PRO A 266 -5.18 2.05 -12.06
C PRO A 266 -3.67 1.79 -12.13
N GLY A 267 -3.18 0.87 -11.28
CA GLY A 267 -1.82 0.34 -11.38
C GLY A 267 -1.58 -0.39 -12.70
N ALA A 268 -0.51 -1.19 -12.77
CA ALA A 268 -0.23 -1.98 -13.96
C ALA A 268 -1.35 -2.99 -14.25
N LEU A 269 -1.85 -2.99 -15.49
CA LEU A 269 -2.91 -3.88 -15.98
C LEU A 269 -2.39 -4.89 -17.01
N ALA A 270 -1.16 -4.71 -17.49
CA ALA A 270 -0.48 -5.68 -18.34
C ALA A 270 0.33 -6.65 -17.46
N ASN A 271 0.40 -7.89 -17.88
CA ASN A 271 1.11 -8.95 -17.16
C ASN A 271 2.06 -9.66 -18.13
N PRO A 272 3.25 -9.11 -18.33
CA PRO A 272 4.25 -9.75 -19.18
C PRO A 272 4.79 -11.02 -18.55
N SER A 273 5.27 -11.95 -19.38
CA SER A 273 5.94 -13.17 -18.97
C SER A 273 7.17 -13.39 -19.83
N ASP A 274 8.16 -14.09 -19.27
CA ASP A 274 9.40 -14.38 -19.92
C ASP A 274 10.07 -15.63 -19.33
N ASP A 275 10.85 -16.35 -20.13
CA ASP A 275 11.58 -17.55 -19.69
C ASP A 275 12.72 -17.18 -18.70
N CYS A 276 13.30 -15.99 -18.84
CA CYS A 276 14.24 -15.40 -17.89
C CYS A 276 13.55 -14.69 -16.72
N GLY A 277 12.20 -14.75 -16.63
CA GLY A 277 11.41 -13.97 -15.68
C GLY A 277 11.36 -12.48 -16.02
N VAL A 278 10.42 -11.76 -15.40
CA VAL A 278 10.28 -10.31 -15.56
C VAL A 278 10.94 -9.59 -14.39
N ALA A 279 12.10 -8.97 -14.62
CA ALA A 279 12.87 -8.26 -13.61
C ALA A 279 12.25 -6.89 -13.26
N SER A 280 11.66 -6.19 -14.23
CA SER A 280 10.97 -4.94 -13.98
C SER A 280 9.84 -4.70 -14.97
N LEU A 281 8.78 -4.04 -14.48
CA LEU A 281 7.68 -3.52 -15.27
C LEU A 281 7.44 -2.08 -14.85
N THR A 282 7.59 -1.16 -15.79
CA THR A 282 7.30 0.27 -15.63
C THR A 282 6.28 0.73 -16.66
N PHE A 283 5.64 1.85 -16.44
CA PHE A 283 4.79 2.44 -17.45
C PHE A 283 4.82 3.97 -17.41
N GLU A 284 4.51 4.56 -18.56
CA GLU A 284 4.31 5.99 -18.73
C GLU A 284 2.91 6.23 -19.31
N ASP A 285 2.23 7.26 -18.82
CA ASP A 285 0.87 7.60 -19.19
C ASP A 285 0.83 8.89 -19.98
N GLU A 286 0.22 8.86 -21.16
CA GLU A 286 -0.11 10.01 -21.98
C GLU A 286 -1.63 10.17 -22.04
N PHE A 287 -2.14 11.30 -21.56
CA PHE A 287 -3.58 11.58 -21.58
C PHE A 287 -4.02 12.05 -22.96
N SER A 288 -5.10 11.46 -23.47
CA SER A 288 -5.73 11.83 -24.73
C SER A 288 -7.17 12.29 -24.52
N GLY A 289 -7.48 13.49 -24.95
CA GLY A 289 -8.82 14.09 -24.86
C GLY A 289 -9.10 14.75 -23.49
N SER A 290 -10.13 15.59 -23.49
CA SER A 290 -10.63 16.27 -22.30
C SER A 290 -12.06 15.86 -22.05
N GLY A 291 -12.28 14.86 -21.24
CA GLY A 291 -13.61 14.33 -20.95
C GLY A 291 -14.21 13.56 -22.13
N GLY A 292 -14.84 12.46 -21.90
CA GLY A 292 -15.49 11.69 -22.94
C GLY A 292 -16.27 10.54 -22.36
N CYS A 293 -17.46 10.40 -22.90
CA CYS A 293 -18.33 9.27 -22.65
C CYS A 293 -17.94 8.14 -23.58
N ASN A 294 -17.98 6.92 -23.11
CA ASN A 294 -17.84 5.75 -23.96
C ASN A 294 -16.50 5.58 -24.69
N GLY A 295 -15.38 5.99 -24.07
CA GLY A 295 -14.05 5.70 -24.59
C GLY A 295 -13.53 6.68 -25.64
N GLU A 296 -14.11 7.85 -25.77
CA GLU A 296 -13.61 8.92 -26.66
C GLU A 296 -12.36 9.62 -26.08
N SER A 297 -12.14 9.48 -24.79
CA SER A 297 -10.94 9.95 -24.08
C SER A 297 -10.37 8.85 -23.22
N GLY A 298 -9.14 8.98 -22.82
CA GLY A 298 -8.47 7.96 -22.04
C GLY A 298 -6.98 8.25 -21.82
N ILE A 299 -6.28 7.20 -21.47
CA ILE A 299 -4.85 7.21 -21.27
C ILE A 299 -4.22 6.24 -22.26
N THR A 300 -3.23 6.70 -23.00
CA THR A 300 -2.33 5.80 -23.72
C THR A 300 -1.20 5.46 -22.75
N ARG A 301 -1.18 4.22 -22.29
CA ARG A 301 -0.17 3.72 -21.37
C ARG A 301 0.86 2.92 -22.13
N THR A 302 2.12 3.34 -22.05
CA THR A 302 3.24 2.61 -22.63
C THR A 302 3.98 1.88 -21.53
N TYR A 303 3.92 0.56 -21.55
CA TYR A 303 4.68 -0.31 -20.65
C TYR A 303 6.07 -0.55 -21.23
N THR A 304 7.04 -0.63 -20.33
CA THR A 304 8.38 -1.12 -20.60
C THR A 304 8.66 -2.23 -19.61
N ALA A 305 8.85 -3.45 -20.10
CA ALA A 305 9.26 -4.61 -19.29
C ALA A 305 10.70 -4.96 -19.64
N VAL A 306 11.46 -5.31 -18.60
CA VAL A 306 12.82 -5.84 -18.72
C VAL A 306 12.82 -7.20 -18.08
N ASP A 307 13.35 -8.21 -18.79
CA ASP A 307 13.58 -9.53 -18.22
C ASP A 307 14.86 -9.55 -17.38
N GLY A 308 15.12 -10.66 -16.78
CA GLY A 308 16.32 -10.82 -16.03
C GLY A 308 17.57 -11.05 -16.84
N CYS A 309 17.44 -11.40 -18.09
CA CYS A 309 18.55 -11.48 -19.05
C CYS A 309 18.95 -10.09 -19.60
N GLY A 310 18.18 -9.03 -19.28
CA GLY A 310 18.44 -7.66 -19.68
C GLY A 310 17.79 -7.27 -21.00
N ASN A 311 16.95 -8.13 -21.59
CA ASN A 311 16.21 -7.79 -22.80
C ASN A 311 14.99 -6.96 -22.44
N THR A 312 14.52 -6.15 -23.39
CA THR A 312 13.47 -5.16 -23.14
C THR A 312 12.38 -5.28 -24.18
N SER A 313 11.13 -5.27 -23.72
CA SER A 313 9.96 -5.17 -24.58
C SER A 313 9.08 -3.99 -24.16
N THR A 314 8.34 -3.46 -25.15
CA THR A 314 7.36 -2.42 -24.90
C THR A 314 5.98 -2.85 -25.37
N PHE A 315 4.96 -2.41 -24.63
CA PHE A 315 3.56 -2.68 -24.97
C PHE A 315 2.73 -1.43 -24.74
N VAL A 316 1.87 -1.12 -25.72
CA VAL A 316 0.97 0.03 -25.63
C VAL A 316 -0.45 -0.43 -25.35
N GLN A 317 -1.04 0.09 -24.28
CA GLN A 317 -2.42 -0.20 -23.87
C GLN A 317 -3.25 1.09 -23.87
N GLN A 318 -4.48 0.99 -24.39
CA GLN A 318 -5.44 2.07 -24.31
C GLN A 318 -6.33 1.88 -23.07
N LEU A 319 -6.27 2.81 -22.13
CA LEU A 319 -7.19 2.87 -21.00
C LEU A 319 -8.30 3.87 -21.36
N LEU A 320 -9.48 3.37 -21.67
CA LEU A 320 -10.59 4.16 -22.15
C LEU A 320 -11.49 4.57 -20.98
N PHE A 321 -11.73 5.85 -20.81
CA PHE A 321 -12.61 6.34 -19.77
C PHE A 321 -14.05 5.95 -20.06
N VAL A 322 -14.72 5.40 -19.07
CA VAL A 322 -16.14 5.14 -19.05
C VAL A 322 -16.72 5.87 -17.86
N ASP A 323 -17.72 6.67 -18.14
CA ASP A 323 -18.44 7.39 -17.11
C ASP A 323 -19.83 6.78 -16.94
N VAL A 324 -20.09 6.29 -15.75
CA VAL A 324 -21.36 5.66 -15.35
C VAL A 324 -21.94 6.29 -14.08
N ASP A 325 -21.20 7.22 -13.49
CA ASP A 325 -21.58 7.86 -12.25
C ASP A 325 -22.34 9.16 -12.53
N PRO A 326 -23.48 9.41 -11.85
CA PRO A 326 -24.22 10.67 -12.03
C PRO A 326 -23.50 11.83 -11.36
N PRO A 327 -23.72 13.08 -11.83
CA PRO A 327 -23.23 14.28 -11.18
C PRO A 327 -23.66 14.39 -9.72
N VAL A 328 -22.85 15.04 -8.91
CA VAL A 328 -23.14 15.30 -7.50
C VAL A 328 -23.46 16.78 -7.32
N PHE A 329 -24.60 17.07 -6.68
CA PHE A 329 -24.93 18.45 -6.31
C PHE A 329 -23.98 18.94 -5.24
N ASP A 330 -23.26 20.01 -5.51
CA ASP A 330 -22.42 20.74 -4.53
C ASP A 330 -23.20 21.85 -3.84
N PHE A 331 -24.30 22.31 -4.44
CA PHE A 331 -25.25 23.23 -3.85
C PHE A 331 -26.67 22.95 -4.33
N VAL A 332 -27.62 22.88 -3.40
CA VAL A 332 -29.06 22.87 -3.64
C VAL A 332 -29.67 23.95 -2.76
N PRO A 333 -30.47 24.88 -3.31
CA PRO A 333 -31.14 25.88 -2.49
C PRO A 333 -32.04 25.24 -1.43
N GLU A 334 -32.05 25.82 -0.24
CA GLU A 334 -32.89 25.37 0.88
C GLU A 334 -34.39 25.66 0.59
N ASP A 335 -35.27 24.94 1.28
CA ASP A 335 -36.71 25.16 1.21
C ASP A 335 -37.05 26.56 1.73
N LEU A 336 -38.07 27.19 1.12
CA LEU A 336 -38.48 28.52 1.47
C LEU A 336 -39.95 28.54 1.89
N SER A 337 -40.25 29.38 2.86
CA SER A 337 -41.62 29.75 3.20
C SER A 337 -41.76 31.28 3.04
N ILE A 338 -42.69 31.71 2.18
CA ILE A 338 -42.92 33.11 1.85
C ILE A 338 -44.38 33.46 1.89
N THR A 339 -44.70 34.74 1.95
CA THR A 339 -46.07 35.20 1.90
C THR A 339 -46.48 35.67 0.49
N CYS A 340 -47.80 35.72 0.22
CA CYS A 340 -48.30 36.24 -1.03
C CYS A 340 -47.93 37.71 -1.30
N GLU A 341 -47.49 38.46 -0.29
CA GLU A 341 -47.14 39.86 -0.38
C GLU A 341 -45.64 40.10 -0.63
N ASP A 342 -44.78 39.06 -0.48
CA ASP A 342 -43.33 39.21 -0.59
C ASP A 342 -42.80 39.49 -2.01
N GLY A 343 -43.66 39.41 -3.02
CA GLY A 343 -43.34 39.80 -4.40
C GLY A 343 -42.30 38.87 -5.06
N ASP A 344 -41.51 39.43 -5.97
CA ASP A 344 -40.44 38.70 -6.66
C ASP A 344 -39.24 38.48 -5.70
N PHE A 345 -38.96 37.22 -5.40
CA PHE A 345 -37.78 36.80 -4.60
C PHE A 345 -36.71 36.19 -5.52
N PRO A 346 -35.44 36.38 -5.25
CA PRO A 346 -34.37 35.79 -6.06
C PRO A 346 -34.34 34.30 -5.89
N LEU A 347 -34.50 33.56 -7.01
CA LEU A 347 -34.37 32.12 -7.04
C LEU A 347 -32.91 31.75 -7.32
N GLU A 348 -32.23 31.24 -6.33
CA GLU A 348 -30.92 30.63 -6.53
C GLU A 348 -31.01 29.37 -7.41
N SER A 349 -29.95 29.08 -8.11
CA SER A 349 -29.84 27.86 -8.94
C SER A 349 -28.99 26.84 -8.23
N ALA A 350 -29.38 25.58 -8.28
CA ALA A 350 -28.53 24.50 -7.84
C ALA A 350 -27.30 24.35 -8.75
N THR A 351 -26.19 23.93 -8.19
CA THR A 351 -24.97 23.61 -8.90
C THR A 351 -24.56 22.16 -8.67
N ALA A 352 -23.95 21.56 -9.66
CA ALA A 352 -23.48 20.19 -9.58
C ALA A 352 -22.12 20.05 -10.26
N VAL A 353 -21.34 19.09 -9.79
CA VAL A 353 -20.02 18.75 -10.30
C VAL A 353 -19.97 17.29 -10.68
N ASP A 354 -19.15 16.98 -11.66
CA ASP A 354 -18.88 15.62 -12.08
C ASP A 354 -17.38 15.38 -12.21
N ALA A 355 -16.92 14.15 -11.90
CA ALA A 355 -15.51 13.78 -11.96
C ALA A 355 -14.98 13.64 -13.38
N CYS A 356 -15.87 13.42 -14.34
CA CYS A 356 -15.56 13.11 -15.73
C CYS A 356 -15.77 14.27 -16.69
N GLY A 357 -16.29 15.39 -16.24
CA GLY A 357 -16.55 16.52 -17.10
C GLY A 357 -17.43 17.60 -16.48
N GLU A 358 -18.01 18.41 -17.34
CA GLU A 358 -18.94 19.45 -16.90
C GLU A 358 -20.35 18.87 -16.69
N ALA A 359 -20.96 19.22 -15.55
CA ALA A 359 -22.35 18.93 -15.29
C ALA A 359 -23.20 20.15 -15.62
N THR A 360 -24.37 19.94 -16.21
CA THR A 360 -25.37 20.96 -16.48
C THR A 360 -26.61 20.73 -15.62
N VAL A 361 -27.12 21.79 -14.98
CA VAL A 361 -28.33 21.71 -14.16
C VAL A 361 -29.51 22.37 -14.89
N SER A 362 -30.60 21.65 -15.06
CA SER A 362 -31.88 22.16 -15.49
C SER A 362 -32.90 22.15 -14.36
N VAL A 363 -33.88 23.01 -14.41
CA VAL A 363 -34.95 23.09 -13.42
C VAL A 363 -36.30 22.97 -14.07
N THR A 364 -37.15 22.16 -13.47
CA THR A 364 -38.59 22.13 -13.79
C THR A 364 -39.38 22.55 -12.57
N LEU A 365 -40.54 23.15 -12.81
CA LEU A 365 -41.43 23.65 -11.77
C LEU A 365 -42.72 22.84 -11.80
N ASP A 366 -43.16 22.40 -10.61
CA ASP A 366 -44.48 21.84 -10.40
C ASP A 366 -45.21 22.71 -9.37
N ILE A 367 -46.45 23.10 -9.67
CA ILE A 367 -47.23 23.97 -8.79
C ILE A 367 -48.38 23.13 -8.23
N ILE A 368 -48.39 22.98 -6.91
CA ILE A 368 -49.37 22.19 -6.17
C ILE A 368 -50.29 23.15 -5.42
N GLY A 369 -51.56 23.24 -5.82
CA GLY A 369 -52.54 24.11 -5.22
C GLY A 369 -52.96 25.26 -6.14
N GLY A 370 -53.64 26.27 -5.59
CA GLY A 370 -54.17 27.41 -6.34
C GLY A 370 -53.31 28.66 -6.15
N PRO A 371 -53.50 29.70 -6.94
CA PRO A 371 -52.81 30.96 -6.69
C PRO A 371 -53.36 31.67 -5.46
N CYS A 372 -52.58 32.62 -4.91
CA CYS A 372 -53.01 33.45 -3.80
C CYS A 372 -54.47 33.96 -3.99
N PRO A 373 -55.29 33.99 -2.93
CA PRO A 373 -54.94 33.94 -1.52
C PRO A 373 -54.86 32.51 -0.89
N GLU A 374 -55.17 31.48 -1.63
CA GLU A 374 -55.05 30.13 -1.11
C GLU A 374 -53.57 29.69 -1.06
N PRO A 375 -53.16 28.97 0.00
CA PRO A 375 -51.78 28.48 0.09
C PRO A 375 -51.50 27.50 -1.04
N TYR A 376 -50.28 27.59 -1.59
CA TYR A 376 -49.81 26.69 -2.64
C TYR A 376 -48.30 26.43 -2.50
N GLU A 377 -47.82 25.41 -3.10
CA GLU A 377 -46.42 24.99 -3.08
C GLU A 377 -45.87 25.01 -4.52
N ILE A 378 -44.67 25.55 -4.68
CA ILE A 378 -43.88 25.39 -5.89
C ILE A 378 -42.78 24.39 -5.60
N VAL A 379 -42.81 23.25 -6.24
CA VAL A 379 -41.74 22.28 -6.18
C VAL A 379 -40.83 22.51 -7.37
N ARG A 380 -39.60 22.87 -7.09
CA ARG A 380 -38.54 22.97 -8.09
C ARG A 380 -37.79 21.65 -8.11
N VAL A 381 -37.76 21.00 -9.28
CA VAL A 381 -36.98 19.78 -9.47
C VAL A 381 -35.75 20.14 -10.30
N PHE A 382 -34.59 20.05 -9.67
CA PHE A 382 -33.32 20.21 -10.34
C PHE A 382 -32.85 18.87 -10.88
N THR A 383 -32.47 18.86 -12.14
CA THR A 383 -31.90 17.68 -12.80
C THR A 383 -30.50 18.06 -13.28
N ALA A 384 -29.50 17.46 -12.67
CA ALA A 384 -28.12 17.56 -13.13
C ALA A 384 -27.87 16.47 -14.17
N THR A 385 -27.22 16.85 -15.26
CA THR A 385 -26.85 15.96 -16.35
C THR A 385 -25.40 16.19 -16.70
N ASP A 386 -24.60 15.13 -16.71
CA ASP A 386 -23.22 15.18 -17.20
C ASP A 386 -23.15 15.10 -18.74
N ALA A 387 -21.94 15.12 -19.27
CA ALA A 387 -21.69 14.99 -20.69
C ALA A 387 -22.07 13.59 -21.24
N CYS A 388 -22.17 12.59 -20.37
CA CYS A 388 -22.46 11.19 -20.70
C CYS A 388 -23.93 10.83 -20.62
N GLY A 389 -24.73 11.75 -20.09
CA GLY A 389 -26.17 11.56 -19.95
C GLY A 389 -26.59 10.88 -18.66
N ASN A 390 -25.67 10.72 -17.68
CA ASN A 390 -26.04 10.27 -16.34
C ASN A 390 -26.76 11.40 -15.61
N LEU A 391 -27.73 11.05 -14.78
CA LEU A 391 -28.66 11.99 -14.18
C LEU A 391 -28.68 11.88 -12.67
N ALA A 392 -28.65 13.03 -12.01
CA ALA A 392 -29.01 13.17 -10.61
C ALA A 392 -30.17 14.17 -10.47
N SER A 393 -30.97 14.05 -9.42
CA SER A 393 -32.05 14.98 -9.15
C SER A 393 -32.08 15.41 -7.69
N ALA A 394 -32.47 16.66 -7.48
CA ALA A 394 -32.72 17.25 -6.17
C ALA A 394 -33.95 18.14 -6.23
N THR A 395 -34.57 18.41 -5.09
CA THR A 395 -35.80 19.22 -5.03
C THR A 395 -35.62 20.35 -4.05
N GLN A 396 -36.34 21.44 -4.30
CA GLN A 396 -36.60 22.52 -3.37
C GLN A 396 -38.10 22.76 -3.31
N SER A 397 -38.66 22.85 -2.12
CA SER A 397 -40.04 23.26 -1.89
C SER A 397 -40.12 24.74 -1.53
N ILE A 398 -41.01 25.48 -2.17
CA ILE A 398 -41.32 26.86 -1.84
C ILE A 398 -42.79 26.92 -1.46
N PHE A 399 -43.05 27.05 -0.18
CA PHE A 399 -44.41 27.18 0.34
C PHE A 399 -44.83 28.65 0.38
N ILE A 400 -45.96 28.95 -0.27
CA ILE A 400 -46.52 30.33 -0.38
C ILE A 400 -47.88 30.36 0.32
N SER A 401 -48.04 31.21 1.33
CA SER A 401 -49.27 31.36 2.08
C SER A 401 -49.70 32.83 2.22
N ASN A 402 -50.97 33.03 2.52
CA ASN A 402 -51.51 34.39 2.69
C ASN A 402 -51.28 34.97 4.07
N GLU A 403 -50.91 34.13 4.99
CA GLU A 403 -50.51 34.56 6.33
C GLU A 403 -49.00 34.33 6.53
N PRO A 404 -48.28 35.23 7.13
CA PRO A 404 -46.94 34.89 7.63
C PRO A 404 -47.11 33.62 8.44
N VAL A 405 -46.15 32.71 8.36
CA VAL A 405 -46.11 31.53 9.23
C VAL A 405 -45.95 32.04 10.66
N THR A 406 -47.03 32.57 11.18
CA THR A 406 -47.16 33.00 12.59
C THR A 406 -47.51 31.75 13.38
N GLY A 407 -46.53 30.99 13.72
CA GLY A 407 -46.79 29.86 14.53
C GLY A 407 -45.61 28.93 14.69
N CYS A 408 -44.66 29.41 15.39
CA CYS A 408 -43.87 28.56 16.27
C CYS A 408 -44.68 28.45 17.55
N PRO A 409 -45.54 27.45 17.73
CA PRO A 409 -46.23 27.24 18.99
C PRO A 409 -45.24 27.01 20.13
N GLU A 410 -44.00 26.71 19.78
CA GLU A 410 -42.88 26.51 20.69
C GLU A 410 -42.17 27.82 21.11
N ASP A 411 -42.38 28.94 20.41
CA ASP A 411 -41.94 30.28 20.82
C ASP A 411 -42.97 30.84 21.80
N LEU A 412 -42.79 30.56 23.06
CA LEU A 412 -43.75 30.84 24.12
C LEU A 412 -43.62 32.28 24.63
N ASP A 413 -42.50 32.93 24.45
CA ASP A 413 -42.28 34.31 24.88
C ASP A 413 -42.39 35.35 23.74
N GLY A 414 -42.48 34.88 22.47
CA GLY A 414 -42.72 35.70 21.29
C GLY A 414 -41.48 36.47 20.82
N ASP A 415 -40.27 35.99 21.12
CA ASP A 415 -39.03 36.67 20.74
C ASP A 415 -38.50 36.24 19.37
N SER A 416 -39.24 35.38 18.64
CA SER A 416 -38.93 34.79 17.34
C SER A 416 -37.80 33.76 17.39
N PHE A 417 -37.53 33.17 18.52
CA PHE A 417 -36.51 32.14 18.70
C PHE A 417 -36.89 31.15 19.79
N VAL A 418 -36.86 29.83 19.52
CA VAL A 418 -37.12 28.82 20.55
C VAL A 418 -35.86 28.65 21.39
N GLY A 419 -35.82 29.36 22.51
CA GLY A 419 -34.66 29.46 23.37
C GLY A 419 -34.84 28.81 24.75
N VAL A 420 -33.95 29.20 25.67
CA VAL A 420 -34.00 28.75 27.06
C VAL A 420 -35.23 29.32 27.77
N SER A 421 -35.68 30.50 27.38
CA SER A 421 -36.86 31.19 27.95
C SER A 421 -38.14 30.37 27.75
N ASP A 422 -38.31 29.80 26.53
CA ASP A 422 -39.46 29.01 26.15
C ASP A 422 -39.49 27.69 26.90
N VAL A 423 -38.34 27.01 26.98
CA VAL A 423 -38.22 25.79 27.78
C VAL A 423 -38.52 26.05 29.25
N LEU A 424 -38.11 27.20 29.82
CA LEU A 424 -38.40 27.58 31.17
C LEU A 424 -39.89 27.90 31.36
N ALA A 425 -40.52 28.55 30.37
CA ALA A 425 -41.95 28.82 30.36
C ALA A 425 -42.74 27.48 30.31
N GLY A 426 -42.34 26.54 29.42
CA GLY A 426 -42.89 25.20 29.36
C GLY A 426 -42.81 24.44 30.67
N LEU A 427 -41.64 24.46 31.28
CA LEU A 427 -41.40 23.84 32.57
C LEU A 427 -42.21 24.52 33.72
N GLY A 428 -42.47 25.81 33.57
CA GLY A 428 -43.33 26.57 34.52
C GLY A 428 -44.81 26.17 34.46
N GLY A 429 -45.27 25.66 33.30
CA GLY A 429 -46.61 25.10 33.10
C GLY A 429 -46.74 23.62 33.39
N PHE A 430 -45.65 22.93 33.63
CA PHE A 430 -45.60 21.49 33.75
C PHE A 430 -46.46 20.97 34.88
N GLY A 431 -47.30 19.96 34.59
CA GLY A 431 -48.25 19.34 35.53
C GLY A 431 -49.61 20.04 35.60
N CYS A 432 -49.93 20.93 34.66
CA CYS A 432 -51.27 21.45 34.46
C CYS A 432 -52.14 20.38 33.80
N ASP A 433 -53.34 20.13 34.35
CA ASP A 433 -54.23 19.06 33.90
C ASP A 433 -55.53 19.57 33.22
N GLU A 434 -55.88 20.86 33.34
CA GLU A 434 -57.09 21.48 32.73
C GLU A 434 -56.81 22.92 32.32
N ASN A 435 -57.19 23.32 31.09
CA ASN A 435 -57.03 24.66 30.51
C ASN A 435 -55.59 25.18 30.61
N CYS A 436 -54.69 24.32 30.22
CA CYS A 436 -53.27 24.57 30.30
C CYS A 436 -52.86 25.66 29.30
N PRO A 437 -52.08 26.69 29.72
CA PRO A 437 -51.62 27.70 28.83
C PRO A 437 -50.57 27.24 27.83
N ILE A 438 -49.99 26.06 28.07
CA ILE A 438 -48.96 25.45 27.25
C ILE A 438 -49.36 23.99 27.04
N ASP A 439 -49.95 23.72 25.90
CA ASP A 439 -50.41 22.38 25.47
C ASP A 439 -50.11 22.30 23.96
N LEU A 440 -48.92 21.81 23.68
CA LEU A 440 -48.35 21.82 22.32
C LEU A 440 -48.80 20.60 21.52
N ASP A 441 -49.16 19.49 22.16
CA ASP A 441 -49.70 18.32 21.48
C ASP A 441 -51.24 18.27 21.50
N ASN A 442 -51.90 19.29 22.12
CA ASN A 442 -53.33 19.45 22.22
C ASN A 442 -54.04 18.27 22.93
N ASP A 443 -53.40 17.69 23.92
CA ASP A 443 -53.96 16.61 24.72
C ASP A 443 -54.75 17.09 25.97
N GLY A 444 -54.72 18.41 26.18
CA GLY A 444 -55.44 19.10 27.28
C GLY A 444 -54.62 19.29 28.54
N ALA A 445 -53.39 18.83 28.59
CA ALA A 445 -52.48 18.87 29.73
C ALA A 445 -51.10 19.39 29.34
N THR A 446 -50.35 19.94 30.29
CA THR A 446 -48.91 20.23 30.03
C THR A 446 -48.08 19.11 30.62
N THR A 447 -47.62 18.22 29.77
CA THR A 447 -46.94 16.96 30.15
C THR A 447 -45.47 16.92 29.68
N VAL A 448 -44.83 15.76 29.81
CA VAL A 448 -43.48 15.52 29.26
C VAL A 448 -43.46 15.66 27.75
N ASN A 449 -44.55 15.33 27.03
CA ASN A 449 -44.62 15.40 25.58
C ASN A 449 -44.47 16.83 25.10
N ASP A 450 -45.12 17.84 25.76
CA ASP A 450 -45.00 19.23 25.41
C ASP A 450 -43.59 19.75 25.61
N ILE A 451 -42.91 19.32 26.67
CA ILE A 451 -41.51 19.65 26.91
C ILE A 451 -40.59 19.01 25.83
N LEU A 452 -40.92 17.78 25.40
CA LEU A 452 -40.15 17.15 24.29
C LEU A 452 -40.36 17.85 22.98
N ILE A 453 -41.56 18.37 22.67
CA ILE A 453 -41.84 19.20 21.50
C ILE A 453 -40.99 20.46 21.55
N LEU A 454 -41.02 21.21 22.67
CA LEU A 454 -40.16 22.39 22.89
C LEU A 454 -38.65 22.07 22.67
N LEU A 455 -38.19 20.96 23.25
CA LEU A 455 -36.78 20.56 23.13
C LEU A 455 -36.42 20.13 21.71
N SER A 456 -37.38 19.58 20.94
CA SER A 456 -37.15 19.24 19.54
C SER A 456 -36.97 20.45 18.63
N ALA A 457 -37.64 21.57 19.01
CA ALA A 457 -37.54 22.84 18.30
C ALA A 457 -36.46 23.78 18.87
N PHE A 458 -35.76 23.37 19.92
CA PHE A 458 -34.77 24.23 20.59
C PHE A 458 -33.63 24.65 19.66
N GLY A 459 -33.39 25.96 19.59
CA GLY A 459 -32.39 26.53 18.70
C GLY A 459 -32.92 26.96 17.33
N SER A 460 -34.23 26.76 17.07
CA SER A 460 -34.88 27.19 15.83
C SER A 460 -35.26 28.66 15.87
N GLU A 461 -35.09 29.39 14.78
CA GLU A 461 -35.66 30.72 14.58
C GLU A 461 -37.12 30.57 14.15
N CYS A 462 -38.01 31.32 14.77
CA CYS A 462 -39.42 31.45 14.45
C CYS A 462 -39.62 32.66 13.56
N LEU A 463 -39.87 32.42 12.29
CA LEU A 463 -40.11 33.48 11.30
C LEU A 463 -41.58 33.92 11.25
#